data_0bf8eea29957d43163238a918047747b
#
_entry.id   0bf8eea29957d43163238a918047747b
#
_cell.length_a   1.000
_cell.length_b   1.000
_cell.length_c   1.000
_cell.angle_alpha   90.00
_cell.angle_beta   90.00
_cell.angle_gamma   90.00
#
_symmetry.space_group_name_H-M   'P 1'
#
loop_
_entity.id
_entity.type
_entity.pdbx_description
1 polymer ?
#
loop_
_entity_poly.entity_id
_entity_poly.type
_entity_poly.pdbx_seq_one_letter_code
_entity_poly.pdbx_strand_id
1 'polypeptide(L)'
;ENSFINYFDKNTEIYKGMKLIDEKLGGTTPLEVILKFPKDEDEETDSDNDWGDEDENDNKYWFTKDKINKITRVHNYLDDIDAVGKVLSFSSIIEVATKLNNNKPLGTLEMGVLYTKIPDNIKKEIVDPYISIKNSEARISLRIKDSLDGLRRNDLINQINFDLENKLNISKDEFKLGGVLILFNNLLQSLFKSQILTLGFVMIGIFVMFLILFRNIKISLIGVIPNFIAAFFILGIIGLAGIPLDMMTITIAAITIGIAVDNSIHYIYRFREELIKIKDYNKTLKYCHSTVGVAILNTSITIVFGFSILVLS
;
A
#
# COMPACT_ATOMS: atom_id res chain seq x y z
N GLU A 1 -6.83 6.60 -4.53
CA GLU A 1 -6.46 5.64 -3.48
C GLU A 1 -7.09 6.08 -2.17
N ASN A 2 -7.48 5.12 -1.31
CA ASN A 2 -8.11 5.46 -0.05
C ASN A 2 -7.07 5.88 0.99
N SER A 3 -7.28 7.04 1.63
CA SER A 3 -6.48 7.46 2.78
C SER A 3 -6.85 6.62 4.00
N PHE A 4 -5.86 6.26 4.83
CA PHE A 4 -6.10 5.52 6.06
C PHE A 4 -7.08 6.26 7.01
N ILE A 5 -7.06 7.59 6.98
CA ILE A 5 -7.96 8.44 7.77
C ILE A 5 -9.42 8.22 7.37
N ASN A 6 -9.71 7.94 6.09
CA ASN A 6 -11.06 7.78 5.57
C ASN A 6 -11.77 6.48 5.97
N TYR A 7 -11.08 5.56 6.67
CA TYR A 7 -11.72 4.39 7.29
C TYR A 7 -12.52 4.74 8.55
N PHE A 8 -12.30 5.93 9.10
CA PHE A 8 -13.02 6.40 10.30
C PHE A 8 -14.13 7.37 9.92
N ASP A 9 -15.24 7.31 10.66
CA ASP A 9 -16.33 8.29 10.49
C ASP A 9 -15.82 9.70 10.80
N LYS A 10 -16.20 10.67 9.95
CA LYS A 10 -15.74 12.07 10.01
C LYS A 10 -16.09 12.79 11.33
N ASN A 11 -17.10 12.29 12.03
CA ASN A 11 -17.56 12.85 13.30
C ASN A 11 -16.75 12.34 14.50
N THR A 12 -15.99 11.27 14.35
CA THR A 12 -15.21 10.65 15.43
C THR A 12 -14.02 11.52 15.83
N GLU A 13 -13.66 11.45 17.10
CA GLU A 13 -12.45 12.08 17.67
C GLU A 13 -11.17 11.59 16.98
N ILE A 14 -11.15 10.28 16.61
CA ILE A 14 -10.02 9.66 15.90
C ILE A 14 -9.81 10.32 14.55
N TYR A 15 -10.87 10.47 13.74
CA TYR A 15 -10.79 11.13 12.45
C TYR A 15 -10.26 12.56 12.57
N LYS A 16 -10.87 13.35 13.49
CA LYS A 16 -10.48 14.75 13.72
C LYS A 16 -9.04 14.87 14.20
N GLY A 17 -8.63 13.99 15.13
CA GLY A 17 -7.26 13.97 15.65
C GLY A 17 -6.24 13.59 14.57
N MET A 18 -6.50 12.53 13.80
CA MET A 18 -5.62 12.11 12.69
C MET A 18 -5.52 13.19 11.62
N LYS A 19 -6.64 13.82 11.24
CA LYS A 19 -6.67 14.91 10.26
C LYS A 19 -5.86 16.11 10.74
N LEU A 20 -5.99 16.48 12.00
CA LEU A 20 -5.19 17.55 12.60
C LEU A 20 -3.68 17.25 12.57
N ILE A 21 -3.30 16.00 12.88
CA ILE A 21 -1.90 15.56 12.81
C ILE A 21 -1.40 15.63 11.37
N ASP A 22 -2.21 15.17 10.41
CA ASP A 22 -1.87 15.14 9.01
C ASP A 22 -1.64 16.56 8.45
N GLU A 23 -2.54 17.49 8.74
CA GLU A 23 -2.49 18.86 8.23
C GLU A 23 -1.47 19.74 8.98
N LYS A 24 -1.33 19.58 10.29
CA LYS A 24 -0.56 20.51 11.14
C LYS A 24 0.78 19.98 11.61
N LEU A 25 0.95 18.66 11.71
CA LEU A 25 2.19 18.04 12.21
C LEU A 25 3.00 17.32 11.11
N GLY A 26 2.66 17.57 9.84
CA GLY A 26 3.46 17.14 8.70
C GLY A 26 3.18 15.72 8.21
N GLY A 27 1.93 15.25 8.36
CA GLY A 27 1.52 13.97 7.80
C GLY A 27 1.40 12.85 8.82
N THR A 28 0.64 11.83 8.46
CA THR A 28 0.35 10.66 9.32
C THR A 28 1.07 9.40 8.87
N THR A 29 1.46 9.30 7.59
CA THR A 29 2.02 8.06 7.04
C THR A 29 3.54 8.14 6.91
N PRO A 30 4.32 7.33 7.68
CA PRO A 30 5.77 7.36 7.61
C PRO A 30 6.32 6.68 6.36
N LEU A 31 7.29 7.33 5.73
CA LEU A 31 8.14 6.82 4.68
C LEU A 31 9.60 6.97 5.11
N GLU A 32 10.43 6.02 4.75
CA GLU A 32 11.84 6.04 5.07
C GLU A 32 12.68 5.83 3.81
N VAL A 33 13.73 6.63 3.68
CA VAL A 33 14.76 6.47 2.67
C VAL A 33 16.05 6.08 3.38
N ILE A 34 16.56 4.90 3.08
CA ILE A 34 17.82 4.39 3.61
C ILE A 34 18.87 4.54 2.52
N LEU A 35 19.88 5.34 2.77
CA LEU A 35 21.04 5.49 1.91
C LEU A 35 22.13 4.54 2.38
N LYS A 36 22.70 3.78 1.45
CA LYS A 36 23.83 2.90 1.69
C LYS A 36 25.10 3.56 1.15
N PHE A 37 26.14 3.47 1.91
CA PHE A 37 27.46 3.93 1.51
C PHE A 37 28.40 2.73 1.38
N PRO A 38 29.43 2.81 0.52
CA PRO A 38 30.47 1.80 0.52
C PRO A 38 31.02 1.64 1.93
N LYS A 39 31.21 0.42 2.37
CA LYS A 39 32.04 0.18 3.55
C LYS A 39 33.44 0.54 3.12
N ASP A 40 34.09 1.40 3.88
CA ASP A 40 35.51 1.59 3.71
C ASP A 40 36.11 0.19 3.93
N GLU A 41 36.60 -0.47 2.86
CA GLU A 41 37.38 -1.71 2.99
C GLU A 41 38.57 -1.32 3.85
N ASP A 42 38.63 -1.89 5.05
CA ASP A 42 39.80 -1.75 5.89
C ASP A 42 41.01 -2.08 5.01
N GLU A 43 41.84 -1.10 4.74
CA GLU A 43 43.22 -1.38 4.33
C GLU A 43 43.74 -2.32 5.41
N GLU A 44 43.93 -3.60 5.03
CA GLU A 44 44.72 -4.53 5.80
C GLU A 44 46.11 -3.93 5.95
N THR A 45 46.24 -2.95 6.83
CA THR A 45 47.52 -2.53 7.33
C THR A 45 47.90 -3.55 8.39
N ASP A 46 48.70 -4.53 7.95
CA ASP A 46 49.61 -5.26 8.80
C ASP A 46 50.36 -4.27 9.71
N SER A 47 49.82 -4.04 10.87
CA SER A 47 50.56 -3.41 11.98
C SER A 47 50.19 -4.12 13.27
N ASP A 48 51.01 -5.09 13.61
CA ASP A 48 51.18 -5.57 14.98
C ASP A 48 51.49 -4.39 15.92
N ASN A 49 50.45 -3.72 16.40
CA ASN A 49 50.53 -2.83 17.58
C ASN A 49 49.21 -2.86 18.32
N ASP A 50 49.09 -3.86 19.17
CA ASP A 50 48.14 -4.02 20.26
C ASP A 50 48.38 -3.00 21.36
N TRP A 51 47.65 -1.85 21.32
CA TRP A 51 47.44 -0.98 22.49
C TRP A 51 46.17 -0.16 22.35
N GLY A 52 45.03 -0.69 22.89
CA GLY A 52 43.95 0.09 23.50
C GLY A 52 42.93 0.80 22.61
N ASP A 53 41.64 0.46 22.79
CA ASP A 53 40.41 1.17 22.38
C ASP A 53 40.26 1.49 20.87
N GLU A 54 40.25 0.44 20.05
CA GLU A 54 40.08 0.55 18.56
C GLU A 54 38.68 0.97 18.12
N ASP A 55 37.62 0.69 18.85
CA ASP A 55 36.24 0.87 18.39
C ASP A 55 35.70 2.31 18.38
N GLU A 56 36.22 3.22 19.21
CA GLU A 56 35.70 4.60 19.28
C GLU A 56 36.37 5.56 18.26
N ASN A 57 37.57 5.26 17.80
CA ASN A 57 38.35 6.18 16.97
C ASN A 57 37.97 6.08 15.49
N ASP A 58 37.54 4.91 15.02
CA ASP A 58 37.17 4.69 13.60
C ASP A 58 35.79 5.26 13.25
N ASN A 59 34.89 5.30 14.20
CA ASN A 59 33.53 5.83 14.01
C ASN A 59 33.50 7.31 13.58
N LYS A 60 34.48 8.12 13.97
CA LYS A 60 34.54 9.54 13.57
C LYS A 60 34.85 9.75 12.09
N TYR A 61 35.57 8.82 11.44
CA TYR A 61 35.93 8.91 10.04
C TYR A 61 34.77 8.62 9.10
N TRP A 62 33.68 8.04 9.60
CA TRP A 62 32.47 7.83 8.81
C TRP A 62 31.86 9.15 8.29
N PHE A 63 32.00 10.24 9.06
CA PHE A 63 31.39 11.55 8.79
C PHE A 63 32.17 12.35 7.74
N THR A 64 32.26 11.82 6.52
CA THR A 64 32.91 12.53 5.42
C THR A 64 31.97 13.58 4.82
N LYS A 65 32.53 14.65 4.26
CA LYS A 65 31.79 15.73 3.61
C LYS A 65 30.88 15.20 2.48
N ASP A 66 31.35 14.20 1.74
CA ASP A 66 30.59 13.63 0.62
C ASP A 66 29.38 12.83 1.06
N LYS A 67 29.52 11.98 2.10
CA LYS A 67 28.39 11.25 2.71
C LYS A 67 27.34 12.24 3.23
N ILE A 68 27.77 13.27 3.92
CA ILE A 68 26.88 14.29 4.48
C ILE A 68 26.21 15.12 3.39
N ASN A 69 26.93 15.55 2.38
CA ASN A 69 26.36 16.27 1.24
C ASN A 69 25.32 15.42 0.50
N LYS A 70 25.56 14.11 0.35
CA LYS A 70 24.61 13.18 -0.25
C LYS A 70 23.34 13.09 0.59
N ILE A 71 23.44 12.95 1.92
CA ILE A 71 22.30 12.95 2.84
C ILE A 71 21.53 14.26 2.73
N THR A 72 22.23 15.40 2.74
CA THR A 72 21.59 16.73 2.70
C THR A 72 20.89 16.98 1.37
N ARG A 73 21.48 16.57 0.23
CA ARG A 73 20.84 16.68 -1.09
C ARG A 73 19.54 15.88 -1.16
N VAL A 74 19.55 14.65 -0.63
CA VAL A 74 18.34 13.81 -0.58
C VAL A 74 17.31 14.41 0.37
N HIS A 75 17.73 14.88 1.54
CA HIS A 75 16.86 15.54 2.51
C HIS A 75 16.12 16.73 1.88
N ASN A 76 16.85 17.66 1.27
CA ASN A 76 16.28 18.85 0.67
C ASN A 76 15.34 18.49 -0.49
N TYR A 77 15.70 17.55 -1.36
CA TYR A 77 14.84 17.07 -2.41
C TYR A 77 13.50 16.51 -1.88
N LEU A 78 13.55 15.74 -0.80
CA LEU A 78 12.34 15.16 -0.20
C LEU A 78 11.49 16.23 0.48
N ASP A 79 12.10 17.23 1.10
CA ASP A 79 11.40 18.34 1.78
C ASP A 79 10.68 19.28 0.77
N ASP A 80 11.20 19.35 -0.47
CA ASP A 80 10.59 20.13 -1.57
C ASP A 80 9.33 19.46 -2.18
N ILE A 81 8.99 18.22 -1.81
CA ILE A 81 7.82 17.53 -2.34
C ILE A 81 6.56 17.95 -1.57
N ASP A 82 5.55 18.48 -2.25
CA ASP A 82 4.30 19.00 -1.64
C ASP A 82 3.57 17.99 -0.74
N ALA A 83 3.62 16.70 -1.14
CA ALA A 83 3.00 15.61 -0.38
C ALA A 83 3.77 15.25 0.90
N VAL A 84 5.02 15.70 1.01
CA VAL A 84 5.86 15.49 2.19
C VAL A 84 5.61 16.63 3.18
N GLY A 85 5.35 16.28 4.42
CA GLY A 85 5.05 17.28 5.43
C GLY A 85 6.20 17.59 6.37
N LYS A 86 7.06 16.62 6.63
CA LYS A 86 8.24 16.81 7.49
C LYS A 86 9.29 15.76 7.17
N VAL A 87 10.52 16.22 6.98
CA VAL A 87 11.70 15.37 6.78
C VAL A 87 12.62 15.48 7.99
N LEU A 88 13.09 14.36 8.50
CA LEU A 88 14.07 14.27 9.59
C LEU A 88 15.21 13.37 9.17
N SER A 89 16.42 13.86 9.31
CA SER A 89 17.64 13.10 9.01
C SER A 89 18.82 13.69 9.80
N PHE A 90 19.98 13.12 9.61
CA PHE A 90 21.21 13.69 10.16
C PHE A 90 21.47 15.11 9.64
N SER A 91 21.00 15.46 8.43
CA SER A 91 21.07 16.83 7.89
C SER A 91 20.37 17.85 8.79
N SER A 92 19.25 17.49 9.42
CA SER A 92 18.54 18.36 10.37
C SER A 92 19.42 18.71 11.59
N ILE A 93 20.24 17.76 12.05
CA ILE A 93 21.16 17.96 13.17
C ILE A 93 22.30 18.90 12.75
N ILE A 94 22.83 18.69 11.55
CA ILE A 94 23.90 19.55 10.99
C ILE A 94 23.40 20.98 10.80
N GLU A 95 22.18 21.15 10.35
CA GLU A 95 21.58 22.49 10.20
C GLU A 95 21.52 23.24 11.54
N VAL A 96 21.08 22.56 12.61
CA VAL A 96 21.07 23.11 13.97
C VAL A 96 22.48 23.43 14.43
N ALA A 97 23.44 22.51 14.25
CA ALA A 97 24.82 22.70 14.64
C ALA A 97 25.49 23.86 13.86
N THR A 98 25.18 24.02 12.57
CA THR A 98 25.65 25.13 11.75
C THR A 98 25.08 26.48 12.26
N LYS A 99 23.81 26.53 12.64
CA LYS A 99 23.20 27.73 13.24
C LYS A 99 23.87 28.11 14.57
N LEU A 100 24.20 27.11 15.39
CA LEU A 100 24.93 27.32 16.64
C LEU A 100 26.38 27.77 16.39
N ASN A 101 26.98 27.39 15.27
CA ASN A 101 28.33 27.80 14.85
C ASN A 101 28.31 29.14 14.07
N ASN A 102 27.42 30.06 14.40
CA ASN A 102 27.32 31.37 13.72
C ASN A 102 27.10 31.26 12.19
N ASN A 103 26.33 30.31 11.73
CA ASN A 103 26.06 29.99 10.32
C ASN A 103 27.31 29.62 9.50
N LYS A 104 28.38 29.20 10.14
CA LYS A 104 29.55 28.65 9.45
C LYS A 104 29.38 27.14 9.25
N PRO A 105 29.51 26.63 8.02
CA PRO A 105 29.41 25.21 7.76
C PRO A 105 30.52 24.45 8.51
N LEU A 106 30.15 23.31 9.08
CA LEU A 106 31.08 22.44 9.78
C LEU A 106 31.96 21.68 8.80
N GLY A 107 33.27 21.67 9.02
CA GLY A 107 34.22 20.85 8.31
C GLY A 107 34.18 19.38 8.72
N THR A 108 34.76 18.49 7.94
CA THR A 108 34.83 17.03 8.26
C THR A 108 35.46 16.76 9.63
N LEU A 109 36.54 17.44 9.96
CA LEU A 109 37.19 17.35 11.27
C LEU A 109 36.29 17.83 12.40
N GLU A 110 35.59 18.96 12.21
CA GLU A 110 34.69 19.52 13.21
C GLU A 110 33.50 18.61 13.46
N MET A 111 33.02 17.91 12.44
CA MET A 111 31.93 16.92 12.56
C MET A 111 32.38 15.66 13.32
N GLY A 112 33.57 15.15 13.05
CA GLY A 112 34.17 14.03 13.78
C GLY A 112 34.36 14.39 15.27
N VAL A 113 34.86 15.60 15.55
CA VAL A 113 35.01 16.10 16.92
C VAL A 113 33.66 16.32 17.61
N LEU A 114 32.67 16.83 16.86
CA LEU A 114 31.30 16.97 17.38
C LEU A 114 30.74 15.62 17.79
N TYR A 115 30.87 14.61 16.96
CA TYR A 115 30.41 13.24 17.24
C TYR A 115 31.08 12.66 18.49
N THR A 116 32.39 12.82 18.66
CA THR A 116 33.13 12.31 19.85
C THR A 116 32.77 13.06 21.12
N LYS A 117 32.43 14.36 21.04
CA LYS A 117 32.09 15.18 22.21
C LYS A 117 30.62 15.09 22.63
N ILE A 118 29.76 14.55 21.84
CA ILE A 118 28.36 14.35 22.22
C ILE A 118 28.28 13.21 23.25
N PRO A 119 27.67 13.41 24.41
CA PRO A 119 27.46 12.35 25.38
C PRO A 119 26.67 11.17 24.79
N ASP A 120 26.98 9.94 25.18
CA ASP A 120 26.39 8.73 24.58
C ASP A 120 24.88 8.63 24.73
N ASN A 121 24.34 9.15 25.84
CA ASN A 121 22.89 9.24 26.00
C ASN A 121 22.23 10.13 24.92
N ILE A 122 22.90 11.21 24.52
CA ILE A 122 22.43 12.13 23.49
C ILE A 122 22.67 11.55 22.09
N LYS A 123 23.82 10.86 21.84
CA LYS A 123 24.06 10.15 20.58
C LYS A 123 22.93 9.17 20.26
N LYS A 124 22.51 8.37 21.25
CA LYS A 124 21.42 7.40 21.11
C LYS A 124 20.07 8.02 20.73
N GLU A 125 19.82 9.26 21.12
CA GLU A 125 18.56 9.93 20.81
C GLU A 125 18.59 10.72 19.50
N ILE A 126 19.72 11.33 19.15
CA ILE A 126 19.78 12.26 18.01
C ILE A 126 20.59 11.76 16.81
N VAL A 127 21.57 10.85 16.99
CA VAL A 127 22.43 10.36 15.90
C VAL A 127 22.04 8.95 15.48
N ASP A 128 22.01 8.01 16.43
CA ASP A 128 21.76 6.59 16.15
C ASP A 128 20.44 6.30 15.44
N PRO A 129 19.35 7.08 15.63
CA PRO A 129 18.13 6.89 14.83
C PRO A 129 18.31 7.15 13.32
N TYR A 130 19.32 7.92 12.94
CA TYR A 130 19.53 8.37 11.56
C TYR A 130 20.78 7.80 10.90
N ILE A 131 21.75 7.31 11.68
CA ILE A 131 23.02 6.79 11.15
C ILE A 131 23.36 5.46 11.82
N SER A 132 23.65 4.48 10.99
CA SER A 132 24.22 3.19 11.40
C SER A 132 25.63 3.07 10.82
N ILE A 133 26.63 3.40 11.63
CA ILE A 133 28.03 3.32 11.23
C ILE A 133 28.40 1.86 10.89
N LYS A 134 27.99 0.92 11.73
CA LYS A 134 28.23 -0.52 11.54
C LYS A 134 27.77 -1.04 10.18
N ASN A 135 26.64 -0.55 9.68
CA ASN A 135 26.07 -0.97 8.40
C ASN A 135 26.46 -0.03 7.25
N SER A 136 27.14 1.08 7.55
CA SER A 136 27.41 2.19 6.62
C SER A 136 26.15 2.71 5.93
N GLU A 137 25.10 2.97 6.73
CA GLU A 137 23.79 3.38 6.26
C GLU A 137 23.33 4.68 6.94
N ALA A 138 22.62 5.53 6.18
CA ALA A 138 21.92 6.69 6.73
C ALA A 138 20.42 6.58 6.44
N ARG A 139 19.62 6.92 7.45
CA ARG A 139 18.17 6.92 7.40
C ARG A 139 17.63 8.33 7.33
N ILE A 140 16.77 8.58 6.35
CA ILE A 140 15.96 9.79 6.24
C ILE A 140 14.52 9.40 6.49
N SER A 141 13.94 9.90 7.56
CA SER A 141 12.56 9.64 7.95
C SER A 141 11.69 10.81 7.54
N LEU A 142 10.60 10.53 6.85
CA LEU A 142 9.66 11.54 6.41
C LEU A 142 8.22 11.09 6.63
N ARG A 143 7.32 12.05 6.69
CA ARG A 143 5.89 11.80 6.82
C ARG A 143 5.16 12.34 5.62
N ILE A 144 4.22 11.55 5.11
CA ILE A 144 3.37 11.90 3.97
C ILE A 144 2.03 12.41 4.50
N LYS A 145 1.57 13.51 3.92
CA LYS A 145 0.21 14.06 4.14
C LYS A 145 -0.80 13.17 3.43
N ASP A 146 -1.34 12.21 4.18
CA ASP A 146 -2.20 11.16 3.65
C ASP A 146 -3.59 11.68 3.22
N SER A 147 -4.01 12.80 3.76
CA SER A 147 -5.29 13.47 3.44
C SER A 147 -5.23 14.39 2.22
N LEU A 148 -4.08 14.49 1.53
CA LEU A 148 -3.94 15.34 0.36
C LEU A 148 -4.82 14.83 -0.79
N ASP A 149 -5.69 15.70 -1.30
CA ASP A 149 -6.60 15.36 -2.39
C ASP A 149 -5.84 14.93 -3.65
N GLY A 150 -6.21 13.78 -4.20
CA GLY A 150 -5.60 13.26 -5.42
C GLY A 150 -4.26 12.54 -5.22
N LEU A 151 -3.78 12.36 -4.00
CA LEU A 151 -2.54 11.65 -3.73
C LEU A 151 -2.62 10.19 -4.20
N ARG A 152 -1.76 9.84 -5.15
CA ARG A 152 -1.52 8.46 -5.58
C ARG A 152 -0.20 7.99 -5.00
N ARG A 153 -0.26 7.16 -3.96
CA ARG A 153 0.92 6.69 -3.24
C ARG A 153 1.91 5.95 -4.13
N ASN A 154 1.38 5.11 -5.03
CA ASN A 154 2.22 4.38 -5.97
C ASN A 154 2.97 5.32 -6.92
N ASP A 155 2.33 6.37 -7.41
CA ASP A 155 2.94 7.35 -8.30
C ASP A 155 4.01 8.16 -7.55
N LEU A 156 3.73 8.56 -6.30
CA LEU A 156 4.69 9.24 -5.43
C LEU A 156 5.94 8.38 -5.17
N ILE A 157 5.75 7.10 -4.83
CA ILE A 157 6.85 6.17 -4.59
C ILE A 157 7.69 5.99 -5.86
N ASN A 158 7.04 5.85 -7.02
CA ASN A 158 7.72 5.72 -8.30
C ASN A 158 8.46 7.01 -8.68
N GLN A 159 7.86 8.18 -8.43
CA GLN A 159 8.52 9.48 -8.63
C GLN A 159 9.76 9.62 -7.77
N ILE A 160 9.67 9.30 -6.46
CA ILE A 160 10.83 9.36 -5.56
C ILE A 160 11.94 8.42 -6.05
N ASN A 161 11.62 7.17 -6.40
CA ASN A 161 12.60 6.23 -6.94
C ASN A 161 13.27 6.76 -8.22
N PHE A 162 12.48 7.28 -9.16
CA PHE A 162 12.96 7.82 -10.42
C PHE A 162 13.86 9.05 -10.20
N ASP A 163 13.46 9.96 -9.32
CA ASP A 163 14.19 11.20 -9.07
C ASP A 163 15.49 10.96 -8.28
N LEU A 164 15.51 10.01 -7.34
CA LEU A 164 16.74 9.61 -6.67
C LEU A 164 17.76 9.05 -7.66
N GLU A 165 17.32 8.24 -8.61
CA GLU A 165 18.19 7.64 -9.62
C GLU A 165 18.65 8.66 -10.69
N ASN A 166 17.73 9.44 -11.25
CA ASN A 166 17.99 10.24 -12.45
C ASN A 166 18.33 11.71 -12.15
N LYS A 167 17.74 12.33 -11.11
CA LYS A 167 18.03 13.73 -10.76
C LYS A 167 19.19 13.82 -9.76
N LEU A 168 19.24 12.91 -8.81
CA LEU A 168 20.28 12.92 -7.78
C LEU A 168 21.47 12.02 -8.10
N ASN A 169 21.38 11.23 -9.18
CA ASN A 169 22.41 10.30 -9.65
C ASN A 169 22.82 9.30 -8.54
N ILE A 170 21.85 8.72 -7.84
CA ILE A 170 22.08 7.71 -6.82
C ILE A 170 21.73 6.35 -7.42
N SER A 171 22.65 5.41 -7.44
CA SER A 171 22.40 4.06 -7.96
C SER A 171 21.33 3.34 -7.15
N LYS A 172 20.53 2.47 -7.79
CA LYS A 172 19.48 1.66 -7.13
C LYS A 172 19.98 0.84 -5.96
N ASP A 173 21.23 0.41 -5.99
CA ASP A 173 21.82 -0.40 -4.94
C ASP A 173 22.25 0.45 -3.72
N GLU A 174 22.36 1.77 -3.92
CA GLU A 174 22.79 2.72 -2.89
C GLU A 174 21.63 3.32 -2.08
N PHE A 175 20.38 3.03 -2.44
CA PHE A 175 19.23 3.46 -1.63
C PHE A 175 18.14 2.40 -1.56
N LYS A 176 17.31 2.50 -0.53
CA LYS A 176 16.13 1.65 -0.35
C LYS A 176 15.01 2.46 0.28
N LEU A 177 13.82 2.38 -0.30
CA LEU A 177 12.60 2.91 0.31
C LEU A 177 12.01 1.87 1.26
N GLY A 178 11.55 2.32 2.41
CA GLY A 178 10.92 1.49 3.45
C GLY A 178 9.84 2.25 4.21
N GLY A 179 9.36 1.63 5.28
CA GLY A 179 8.34 2.26 6.13
C GLY A 179 6.92 1.80 5.81
N VAL A 180 5.98 2.32 6.60
CA VAL A 180 4.57 1.92 6.55
C VAL A 180 3.93 2.27 5.21
N LEU A 181 4.31 3.39 4.58
CA LEU A 181 3.80 3.76 3.26
C LEU A 181 4.07 2.68 2.22
N ILE A 182 5.31 2.17 2.18
CA ILE A 182 5.71 1.13 1.22
C ILE A 182 4.97 -0.17 1.49
N LEU A 183 4.89 -0.57 2.78
CA LEU A 183 4.16 -1.77 3.19
C LEU A 183 2.69 -1.69 2.78
N PHE A 184 2.03 -0.57 3.08
CA PHE A 184 0.63 -0.35 2.77
C PHE A 184 0.37 -0.29 1.26
N ASN A 185 1.22 0.41 0.49
CA ASN A 185 1.14 0.44 -0.96
C ASN A 185 1.28 -0.96 -1.57
N ASN A 186 2.30 -1.72 -1.15
CA ASN A 186 2.53 -3.08 -1.67
C ASN A 186 1.37 -4.01 -1.32
N LEU A 187 0.80 -3.87 -0.12
CA LEU A 187 -0.37 -4.63 0.30
C LEU A 187 -1.57 -4.31 -0.60
N LEU A 188 -1.88 -3.04 -0.83
CA LEU A 188 -2.98 -2.62 -1.70
C LEU A 188 -2.79 -3.10 -3.14
N GLN A 189 -1.60 -2.93 -3.71
CA GLN A 189 -1.28 -3.37 -5.07
C GLN A 189 -1.38 -4.91 -5.21
N SER A 190 -0.89 -5.65 -4.19
CA SER A 190 -0.98 -7.11 -4.15
C SER A 190 -2.43 -7.58 -4.06
N LEU A 191 -3.23 -6.95 -3.20
CA LEU A 191 -4.65 -7.23 -3.09
C LEU A 191 -5.38 -7.01 -4.40
N PHE A 192 -5.13 -5.89 -5.06
CA PHE A 192 -5.76 -5.55 -6.35
C PHE A 192 -5.45 -6.60 -7.42
N LYS A 193 -4.17 -6.94 -7.57
CA LYS A 193 -3.72 -7.95 -8.53
C LYS A 193 -4.27 -9.35 -8.22
N SER A 194 -4.19 -9.76 -6.96
CA SER A 194 -4.73 -11.03 -6.48
C SER A 194 -6.22 -11.14 -6.76
N GLN A 195 -6.95 -10.05 -6.56
CA GLN A 195 -8.40 -10.00 -6.72
C GLN A 195 -8.85 -10.20 -8.15
N ILE A 196 -8.22 -9.52 -9.12
CA ILE A 196 -8.52 -9.68 -10.54
C ILE A 196 -8.26 -11.14 -10.96
N LEU A 197 -7.14 -11.71 -10.51
CA LEU A 197 -6.80 -13.10 -10.80
C LEU A 197 -7.81 -14.07 -10.17
N THR A 198 -8.16 -13.87 -8.91
CA THR A 198 -9.13 -14.72 -8.19
C THR A 198 -10.50 -14.67 -8.85
N LEU A 199 -10.98 -13.48 -9.22
CA LEU A 199 -12.24 -13.32 -9.94
C LEU A 199 -12.22 -14.09 -11.27
N GLY A 200 -11.13 -13.99 -12.02
CA GLY A 200 -10.94 -14.74 -13.27
C GLY A 200 -10.97 -16.25 -13.05
N PHE A 201 -10.22 -16.76 -12.06
CA PHE A 201 -10.21 -18.19 -11.73
C PHE A 201 -11.57 -18.69 -11.24
N VAL A 202 -12.29 -17.94 -10.43
CA VAL A 202 -13.63 -18.28 -9.99
C VAL A 202 -14.58 -18.38 -11.18
N MET A 203 -14.55 -17.43 -12.13
CA MET A 203 -15.40 -17.48 -13.30
C MET A 203 -15.09 -18.68 -14.22
N ILE A 204 -13.81 -19.03 -14.37
CA ILE A 204 -13.42 -20.24 -15.09
C ILE A 204 -13.92 -21.48 -14.35
N GLY A 205 -13.78 -21.55 -13.02
CA GLY A 205 -14.28 -22.64 -12.19
C GLY A 205 -15.79 -22.82 -12.31
N ILE A 206 -16.55 -21.73 -12.31
CA ILE A 206 -18.01 -21.72 -12.52
C ILE A 206 -18.35 -22.25 -13.92
N PHE A 207 -17.63 -21.82 -14.95
CA PHE A 207 -17.83 -22.31 -16.31
C PHE A 207 -17.58 -23.82 -16.42
N VAL A 208 -16.49 -24.31 -15.84
CA VAL A 208 -16.17 -25.75 -15.80
C VAL A 208 -17.24 -26.54 -15.05
N MET A 209 -17.70 -26.01 -13.89
CA MET A 209 -18.78 -26.63 -13.14
C MET A 209 -20.09 -26.72 -13.94
N PHE A 210 -20.49 -25.66 -14.64
CA PHE A 210 -21.64 -25.70 -15.55
C PHE A 210 -21.45 -26.69 -16.69
N LEU A 211 -20.22 -26.79 -17.20
CA LEU A 211 -19.91 -27.72 -18.29
C LEU A 211 -20.06 -29.18 -17.82
N ILE A 212 -19.61 -29.50 -16.62
CA ILE A 212 -19.80 -30.83 -16.02
C ILE A 212 -21.27 -31.12 -15.76
N LEU A 213 -21.99 -30.13 -15.19
CA LEU A 213 -23.40 -30.29 -14.81
C LEU A 213 -24.31 -30.44 -16.02
N PHE A 214 -24.16 -29.58 -17.01
CA PHE A 214 -25.05 -29.54 -18.19
C PHE A 214 -24.55 -30.34 -19.38
N ARG A 215 -23.28 -30.72 -19.41
CA ARG A 215 -22.63 -31.44 -20.51
C ARG A 215 -22.88 -30.82 -21.90
N ASN A 216 -23.01 -29.49 -21.92
CA ASN A 216 -23.30 -28.75 -23.15
C ASN A 216 -22.66 -27.35 -23.06
N ILE A 217 -21.71 -27.06 -23.91
CA ILE A 217 -20.95 -25.80 -23.94
C ILE A 217 -21.87 -24.57 -24.12
N LYS A 218 -22.88 -24.66 -24.95
CA LYS A 218 -23.79 -23.52 -25.22
C LYS A 218 -24.61 -23.16 -23.97
N ILE A 219 -25.12 -24.16 -23.27
CA ILE A 219 -25.90 -23.95 -22.05
C ILE A 219 -25.00 -23.44 -20.92
N SER A 220 -23.79 -23.98 -20.82
CA SER A 220 -22.79 -23.54 -19.82
C SER A 220 -22.42 -22.07 -20.04
N LEU A 221 -22.20 -21.68 -21.29
CA LEU A 221 -21.88 -20.29 -21.63
C LEU A 221 -23.05 -19.34 -21.29
N ILE A 222 -24.28 -19.73 -21.66
CA ILE A 222 -25.49 -18.97 -21.34
C ILE A 222 -25.67 -18.83 -19.82
N GLY A 223 -25.35 -19.86 -19.04
CA GLY A 223 -25.46 -19.84 -17.57
C GLY A 223 -24.40 -18.94 -16.89
N VAL A 224 -23.22 -18.77 -17.53
CA VAL A 224 -22.16 -17.93 -16.98
C VAL A 224 -22.35 -16.44 -17.26
N ILE A 225 -22.98 -16.08 -18.40
CA ILE A 225 -23.17 -14.68 -18.82
C ILE A 225 -23.84 -13.81 -17.73
N PRO A 226 -24.97 -14.22 -17.10
CA PRO A 226 -25.59 -13.44 -16.05
C PRO A 226 -24.68 -13.16 -14.87
N ASN A 227 -23.78 -14.10 -14.54
CA ASN A 227 -22.84 -13.96 -13.44
C ASN A 227 -21.74 -12.94 -13.77
N PHE A 228 -21.27 -12.90 -15.03
CA PHE A 228 -20.38 -11.83 -15.50
C PHE A 228 -21.06 -10.46 -15.41
N ILE A 229 -22.30 -10.36 -15.90
CA ILE A 229 -23.06 -9.11 -15.86
C ILE A 229 -23.23 -8.65 -14.41
N ALA A 230 -23.57 -9.53 -13.48
CA ALA A 230 -23.75 -9.20 -12.07
C ALA A 230 -22.44 -8.69 -11.46
N ALA A 231 -21.30 -9.38 -11.72
CA ALA A 231 -19.99 -8.98 -11.24
C ALA A 231 -19.57 -7.59 -11.75
N PHE A 232 -19.67 -7.35 -13.05
CA PHE A 232 -19.31 -6.07 -13.64
C PHE A 232 -20.27 -4.95 -13.22
N PHE A 233 -21.54 -5.24 -13.06
CA PHE A 233 -22.52 -4.27 -12.62
C PHE A 233 -22.24 -3.76 -11.20
N ILE A 234 -21.92 -4.67 -10.26
CA ILE A 234 -21.55 -4.29 -8.89
C ILE A 234 -20.26 -3.48 -8.86
N LEU A 235 -19.22 -3.96 -9.53
CA LEU A 235 -17.94 -3.23 -9.58
C LEU A 235 -18.11 -1.87 -10.26
N GLY A 236 -18.98 -1.80 -11.28
CA GLY A 236 -19.33 -0.54 -11.95
C GLY A 236 -20.05 0.45 -11.03
N ILE A 237 -21.02 -0.01 -10.25
CA ILE A 237 -21.73 0.84 -9.27
C ILE A 237 -20.76 1.35 -8.19
N ILE A 238 -19.92 0.47 -7.63
CA ILE A 238 -18.91 0.84 -6.63
C ILE A 238 -17.99 1.93 -7.20
N GLY A 239 -17.53 1.75 -8.44
CA GLY A 239 -16.69 2.74 -9.12
C GLY A 239 -17.39 4.07 -9.39
N LEU A 240 -18.65 4.04 -9.85
CA LEU A 240 -19.45 5.26 -10.09
C LEU A 240 -19.80 5.99 -8.80
N ALA A 241 -19.99 5.27 -7.71
CA ALA A 241 -20.24 5.85 -6.39
C ALA A 241 -18.95 6.45 -5.75
N GLY A 242 -17.80 6.31 -6.42
CA GLY A 242 -16.51 6.78 -5.88
C GLY A 242 -16.05 6.00 -4.64
N ILE A 243 -16.62 4.81 -4.40
CA ILE A 243 -16.24 3.97 -3.27
C ILE A 243 -14.90 3.29 -3.62
N PRO A 244 -13.87 3.48 -2.81
CA PRO A 244 -12.58 2.86 -3.08
C PRO A 244 -12.66 1.34 -2.98
N LEU A 245 -11.92 0.67 -3.86
CA LEU A 245 -11.78 -0.78 -3.81
C LEU A 245 -10.88 -1.17 -2.64
N ASP A 246 -11.47 -1.78 -1.64
CA ASP A 246 -10.80 -2.35 -0.48
C ASP A 246 -11.16 -3.83 -0.30
N MET A 247 -10.69 -4.46 0.76
CA MET A 247 -11.01 -5.86 1.06
C MET A 247 -12.52 -6.10 1.21
N MET A 248 -13.25 -5.14 1.77
CA MET A 248 -14.69 -5.27 2.02
C MET A 248 -15.50 -5.20 0.73
N THR A 249 -15.23 -4.21 -0.12
CA THR A 249 -15.94 -4.02 -1.40
C THR A 249 -15.74 -5.19 -2.35
N ILE A 250 -14.58 -5.81 -2.30
CA ILE A 250 -14.23 -6.97 -3.10
C ILE A 250 -14.96 -8.22 -2.61
N THR A 251 -15.09 -8.39 -1.29
CA THR A 251 -15.86 -9.50 -0.71
C THR A 251 -17.33 -9.44 -1.13
N ILE A 252 -17.92 -8.24 -1.23
CA ILE A 252 -19.27 -8.03 -1.74
C ILE A 252 -19.43 -8.59 -3.15
N ALA A 253 -18.49 -8.30 -4.03
CA ALA A 253 -18.52 -8.83 -5.41
C ALA A 253 -18.46 -10.37 -5.43
N ALA A 254 -17.60 -10.99 -4.62
CA ALA A 254 -17.49 -12.44 -4.52
C ALA A 254 -18.77 -13.11 -4.00
N ILE A 255 -19.38 -12.54 -2.96
CA ILE A 255 -20.66 -13.03 -2.39
C ILE A 255 -21.76 -12.94 -3.46
N THR A 256 -21.85 -11.82 -4.16
CA THR A 256 -22.88 -11.62 -5.20
C THR A 256 -22.75 -12.61 -6.34
N ILE A 257 -21.52 -12.91 -6.78
CA ILE A 257 -21.28 -13.94 -7.81
C ILE A 257 -21.76 -15.30 -7.29
N GLY A 258 -21.46 -15.67 -6.05
CA GLY A 258 -21.89 -16.93 -5.47
C GLY A 258 -23.42 -17.09 -5.49
N ILE A 259 -24.15 -16.05 -5.09
CA ILE A 259 -25.63 -16.04 -5.09
C ILE A 259 -26.17 -16.12 -6.53
N ALA A 260 -25.57 -15.37 -7.47
CA ALA A 260 -26.01 -15.35 -8.86
C ALA A 260 -25.79 -16.71 -9.55
N VAL A 261 -24.69 -17.40 -9.23
CA VAL A 261 -24.39 -18.76 -9.73
C VAL A 261 -25.45 -19.76 -9.27
N ASP A 262 -25.79 -19.75 -7.97
CA ASP A 262 -26.79 -20.67 -7.40
C ASP A 262 -28.14 -20.48 -8.06
N ASN A 263 -28.62 -19.25 -8.19
CA ASN A 263 -29.84 -18.91 -8.88
C ASN A 263 -29.84 -19.37 -10.35
N SER A 264 -28.72 -19.21 -11.04
CA SER A 264 -28.57 -19.62 -12.45
C SER A 264 -28.64 -21.15 -12.60
N ILE A 265 -28.03 -21.91 -11.69
CA ILE A 265 -28.08 -23.38 -11.68
C ILE A 265 -29.51 -23.84 -11.52
N HIS A 266 -30.20 -23.38 -10.47
CA HIS A 266 -31.55 -23.80 -10.17
C HIS A 266 -32.52 -23.48 -11.32
N TYR A 267 -32.40 -22.28 -11.89
CA TYR A 267 -33.28 -21.88 -13.00
C TYR A 267 -33.05 -22.72 -14.27
N ILE A 268 -31.79 -22.89 -14.69
CA ILE A 268 -31.46 -23.63 -15.91
C ILE A 268 -31.78 -25.11 -15.77
N TYR A 269 -31.48 -25.69 -14.59
CA TYR A 269 -31.79 -27.09 -14.31
C TYR A 269 -33.28 -27.35 -14.42
N ARG A 270 -34.11 -26.55 -13.73
CA ARG A 270 -35.57 -26.67 -13.76
C ARG A 270 -36.13 -26.45 -15.15
N PHE A 271 -35.63 -25.45 -15.87
CA PHE A 271 -36.07 -25.19 -17.24
C PHE A 271 -35.82 -26.39 -18.16
N ARG A 272 -34.67 -27.03 -18.08
CA ARG A 272 -34.36 -28.22 -18.89
C ARG A 272 -35.26 -29.41 -18.51
N GLU A 273 -35.50 -29.65 -17.25
CA GLU A 273 -36.38 -30.74 -16.80
C GLU A 273 -37.81 -30.56 -17.32
N GLU A 274 -38.34 -29.37 -17.16
CA GLU A 274 -39.73 -29.09 -17.56
C GLU A 274 -39.90 -28.98 -19.08
N LEU A 275 -38.88 -28.54 -19.80
CA LEU A 275 -38.92 -28.49 -21.28
C LEU A 275 -39.08 -29.89 -21.88
N ILE A 276 -38.49 -30.92 -21.30
CA ILE A 276 -38.67 -32.31 -21.75
C ILE A 276 -40.14 -32.77 -21.57
N LYS A 277 -40.79 -32.33 -20.51
CA LYS A 277 -42.18 -32.69 -20.17
C LYS A 277 -43.19 -31.91 -21.01
N ILE A 278 -43.04 -30.59 -21.05
CA ILE A 278 -44.02 -29.67 -21.66
C ILE A 278 -43.83 -29.58 -23.17
N LYS A 279 -42.60 -29.77 -23.70
CA LYS A 279 -42.24 -29.71 -25.10
C LYS A 279 -42.62 -28.39 -25.81
N ASP A 280 -42.86 -27.32 -25.08
CA ASP A 280 -43.22 -26.00 -25.59
C ASP A 280 -42.36 -24.96 -24.80
N TYR A 281 -41.52 -24.21 -25.53
CA TYR A 281 -40.59 -23.28 -24.95
C TYR A 281 -41.28 -22.17 -24.15
N ASN A 282 -42.32 -21.56 -24.72
CA ASN A 282 -43.00 -20.44 -24.09
C ASN A 282 -43.80 -20.87 -22.85
N LYS A 283 -44.44 -22.04 -22.89
CA LYS A 283 -45.15 -22.58 -21.70
C LYS A 283 -44.17 -22.97 -20.59
N THR A 284 -43.03 -23.58 -20.98
CA THR A 284 -41.99 -23.94 -20.02
C THR A 284 -41.42 -22.70 -19.36
N LEU A 285 -41.13 -21.62 -20.11
CA LEU A 285 -40.61 -20.37 -19.61
C LEU A 285 -41.58 -19.74 -18.57
N LYS A 286 -42.89 -19.66 -18.91
CA LYS A 286 -43.91 -19.15 -17.98
C LYS A 286 -44.01 -19.99 -16.72
N TYR A 287 -43.95 -21.30 -16.84
CA TYR A 287 -44.00 -22.21 -15.69
C TYR A 287 -42.75 -22.01 -14.78
N CYS A 288 -41.58 -21.94 -15.37
CA CYS A 288 -40.36 -21.69 -14.58
C CYS A 288 -40.36 -20.32 -13.90
N HIS A 289 -40.86 -19.27 -14.57
CA HIS A 289 -41.01 -17.96 -13.92
C HIS A 289 -41.98 -17.99 -12.74
N SER A 290 -43.11 -18.70 -12.87
CA SER A 290 -44.12 -18.79 -11.81
C SER A 290 -43.70 -19.69 -10.63
N THR A 291 -42.73 -20.54 -10.79
CA THR A 291 -42.26 -21.48 -9.75
C THR A 291 -40.87 -21.07 -9.24
N VAL A 292 -39.84 -21.43 -9.95
CA VAL A 292 -38.44 -21.16 -9.55
C VAL A 292 -38.13 -19.66 -9.56
N GLY A 293 -38.67 -18.90 -10.52
CA GLY A 293 -38.48 -17.45 -10.56
C GLY A 293 -39.01 -16.74 -9.34
N VAL A 294 -40.19 -17.14 -8.85
CA VAL A 294 -40.78 -16.59 -7.58
C VAL A 294 -39.93 -16.99 -6.38
N ALA A 295 -39.43 -18.24 -6.34
CA ALA A 295 -38.57 -18.70 -5.27
C ALA A 295 -37.25 -17.88 -5.23
N ILE A 296 -36.59 -17.67 -6.37
CA ILE A 296 -35.37 -16.86 -6.50
C ILE A 296 -35.65 -15.41 -6.05
N LEU A 297 -36.79 -14.83 -6.45
CA LEU A 297 -37.19 -13.48 -6.05
C LEU A 297 -37.34 -13.36 -4.53
N ASN A 298 -38.04 -14.31 -3.92
CA ASN A 298 -38.22 -14.35 -2.47
C ASN A 298 -36.91 -14.50 -1.71
N THR A 299 -35.99 -15.40 -2.20
CA THR A 299 -34.65 -15.56 -1.63
C THR A 299 -33.86 -14.28 -1.76
N SER A 300 -33.90 -13.63 -2.92
CA SER A 300 -33.18 -12.36 -3.15
C SER A 300 -33.71 -11.25 -2.23
N ILE A 301 -35.01 -11.13 -2.05
CA ILE A 301 -35.60 -10.18 -1.11
C ILE A 301 -35.11 -10.46 0.32
N THR A 302 -35.15 -11.72 0.74
CA THR A 302 -34.70 -12.12 2.10
C THR A 302 -33.20 -11.77 2.31
N ILE A 303 -32.35 -12.00 1.32
CA ILE A 303 -30.94 -11.67 1.36
C ILE A 303 -30.73 -10.15 1.46
N VAL A 304 -31.46 -9.36 0.65
CA VAL A 304 -31.39 -7.89 0.71
C VAL A 304 -31.80 -7.39 2.09
N PHE A 305 -32.90 -7.88 2.66
CA PHE A 305 -33.29 -7.52 4.02
C PHE A 305 -32.24 -7.93 5.05
N GLY A 306 -31.70 -9.15 4.96
CA GLY A 306 -30.66 -9.62 5.87
C GLY A 306 -29.42 -8.74 5.87
N PHE A 307 -28.93 -8.38 4.68
CA PHE A 307 -27.77 -7.48 4.58
C PHE A 307 -28.09 -6.02 4.93
N SER A 308 -29.32 -5.56 4.71
CA SER A 308 -29.74 -4.19 5.08
C SER A 308 -29.63 -3.93 6.59
N ILE A 309 -29.75 -4.96 7.42
CA ILE A 309 -29.61 -4.84 8.88
C ILE A 309 -28.17 -4.42 9.24
N LEU A 310 -27.18 -4.83 8.47
CA LEU A 310 -25.78 -4.44 8.70
C LEU A 310 -25.53 -2.94 8.51
N VAL A 311 -26.39 -2.24 7.77
CA VAL A 311 -26.29 -0.78 7.59
C VAL A 311 -26.70 -0.03 8.86
N LEU A 312 -27.50 -0.68 9.73
CA LEU A 312 -28.00 -0.10 10.97
C LEU A 312 -27.08 -0.36 12.18
N SER A 313 -26.08 -1.20 12.00
CA SER A 313 -25.06 -1.53 13.01
C SER A 313 -23.82 -0.63 12.89
#